data_e856e6afacfb00dd9b109a81f68e1e93
#
_entry.id   e856e6afacfb00dd9b109a81f68e1e93
#
_cell.length_a   1.000
_cell.length_b   1.000
_cell.length_c   1.000
_cell.angle_alpha   90.00
_cell.angle_beta   90.00
_cell.angle_gamma   90.00
#
_symmetry.space_group_name_H-M   'P 1'
#
loop_
_entity.id
_entity.type
_entity.pdbx_description
1 polymer ?
#
loop_
_entity_poly.entity_id
_entity_poly.type
_entity_poly.pdbx_seq_one_letter_code
_entity_poly.pdbx_strand_id
1 'polypeptide(L)'
;MSQNQTQSRGPVDFAWQQPNGKQSDDYILEVKNLKQHFPIRSGFFQRVVGHTKAVDGVSFFLREQEVLGLVGESGCGKTTTGRSILRLYDPTDGEVWYRKANGERIDIVKITSNEMKPLRREMRMIFQDPFSSLNPRMTVRDIIGEPLIIHKVAKGRELEDRVAKLMSDVGLNPAYMRRYPHEFSGGQRQRIGLARTLSLNPRLIVADEPVSALDVSIQAQVLNLLQEIKDELGLTMLFIAHDLSVVEHICDRIAVMYVGKI
;
A
#
# COMPACT_ATOMS: atom_id res chain seq x y z
N MET A 1 -37.08 4.96 -16.29
CA MET A 1 -36.66 3.56 -16.06
C MET A 1 -35.31 3.41 -16.77
N SER A 2 -34.24 3.73 -16.09
CA SER A 2 -32.88 3.57 -16.60
C SER A 2 -32.32 2.27 -16.02
N GLN A 3 -32.08 1.30 -16.90
CA GLN A 3 -31.45 0.03 -16.52
C GLN A 3 -29.96 0.30 -16.25
N ASN A 4 -29.55 0.19 -15.00
CA ASN A 4 -28.14 0.07 -14.61
C ASN A 4 -27.64 -1.29 -15.14
N GLN A 5 -26.90 -1.26 -16.23
CA GLN A 5 -26.12 -2.43 -16.66
C GLN A 5 -24.90 -2.53 -15.74
N THR A 6 -25.01 -3.40 -14.74
CA THR A 6 -23.85 -3.94 -14.02
C THR A 6 -23.01 -4.72 -15.03
N GLN A 7 -21.94 -4.14 -15.54
CA GLN A 7 -20.94 -4.87 -16.32
C GLN A 7 -20.32 -5.92 -15.38
N SER A 8 -20.66 -7.18 -15.61
CA SER A 8 -19.98 -8.32 -14.99
C SER A 8 -18.53 -8.31 -15.44
N ARG A 9 -17.62 -8.01 -14.50
CA ARG A 9 -16.19 -8.23 -14.72
C ARG A 9 -15.99 -9.72 -15.03
N GLY A 10 -15.25 -10.03 -16.10
CA GLY A 10 -14.91 -11.40 -16.48
C GLY A 10 -14.12 -12.13 -15.38
N PRO A 11 -13.91 -13.46 -15.52
CA PRO A 11 -13.25 -14.26 -14.50
C PRO A 11 -11.87 -13.72 -14.16
N VAL A 12 -11.57 -13.64 -12.87
CA VAL A 12 -10.27 -13.22 -12.33
C VAL A 12 -9.18 -14.17 -12.84
N ASP A 13 -8.18 -13.63 -13.52
CA ASP A 13 -7.11 -14.43 -14.13
C ASP A 13 -6.09 -14.87 -13.06
N PHE A 14 -5.96 -16.16 -12.79
CA PHE A 14 -5.01 -16.76 -11.85
C PHE A 14 -3.63 -16.97 -12.48
N ALA A 15 -3.13 -16.05 -13.27
CA ALA A 15 -1.89 -16.23 -14.00
C ALA A 15 -0.75 -15.34 -13.46
N TRP A 16 0.15 -15.95 -12.69
CA TRP A 16 1.50 -15.46 -12.46
C TRP A 16 2.52 -16.08 -13.46
N GLN A 17 2.05 -16.79 -14.47
CA GLN A 17 2.86 -17.16 -15.62
C GLN A 17 3.14 -15.91 -16.44
N GLN A 18 4.42 -15.64 -16.70
CA GLN A 18 4.80 -14.62 -17.68
C GLN A 18 4.05 -14.90 -18.98
N PRO A 19 3.27 -13.97 -19.53
CA PRO A 19 2.75 -14.14 -20.88
C PRO A 19 3.97 -14.26 -21.81
N ASN A 20 4.09 -15.38 -22.50
CA ASN A 20 5.17 -15.65 -23.42
C ASN A 20 5.48 -14.41 -24.28
N GLY A 21 6.66 -13.80 -24.08
CA GLY A 21 7.26 -12.86 -25.00
C GLY A 21 6.93 -11.36 -24.85
N LYS A 22 6.22 -10.89 -23.82
CA LYS A 22 6.13 -9.44 -23.54
C LYS A 22 7.22 -9.04 -22.56
N GLN A 23 8.03 -8.06 -22.99
CA GLN A 23 9.18 -7.50 -22.28
C GLN A 23 8.79 -6.95 -20.90
N SER A 24 9.72 -7.03 -19.96
CA SER A 24 9.69 -6.46 -18.61
C SER A 24 9.40 -4.94 -18.54
N ASP A 25 9.23 -4.27 -19.66
CA ASP A 25 9.07 -2.81 -19.75
C ASP A 25 7.68 -2.30 -19.32
N ASP A 26 6.67 -3.19 -19.24
CA ASP A 26 5.30 -2.82 -18.86
C ASP A 26 5.04 -2.88 -17.34
N TYR A 27 6.03 -3.35 -16.53
CA TYR A 27 5.84 -3.50 -15.10
C TYR A 27 6.34 -2.27 -14.33
N ILE A 28 5.49 -1.72 -13.44
CA ILE A 28 5.92 -0.71 -12.47
C ILE A 28 6.72 -1.35 -11.33
N LEU A 29 6.35 -2.60 -10.95
CA LEU A 29 7.01 -3.37 -9.91
C LEU A 29 7.21 -4.81 -10.37
N GLU A 30 8.41 -5.36 -10.17
CA GLU A 30 8.71 -6.75 -10.39
C GLU A 30 9.51 -7.31 -9.20
N VAL A 31 8.97 -8.32 -8.54
CA VAL A 31 9.55 -8.99 -7.38
C VAL A 31 10.07 -10.35 -7.81
N LYS A 32 11.35 -10.65 -7.51
CA LYS A 32 12.00 -11.90 -7.89
C LYS A 32 12.61 -12.59 -6.68
N ASN A 33 12.14 -13.79 -6.37
CA ASN A 33 12.68 -14.65 -5.33
C ASN A 33 12.88 -13.94 -3.99
N LEU A 34 11.96 -13.04 -3.62
CA LEU A 34 12.05 -12.23 -2.40
C LEU A 34 12.02 -13.12 -1.17
N LYS A 35 12.99 -12.92 -0.26
CA LYS A 35 13.07 -13.59 1.01
C LYS A 35 13.16 -12.59 2.16
N GLN A 36 12.40 -12.87 3.22
CA GLN A 36 12.48 -12.15 4.49
C GLN A 36 12.49 -13.17 5.62
N HIS A 37 13.65 -13.37 6.19
CA HIS A 37 13.89 -14.30 7.28
C HIS A 37 14.24 -13.53 8.55
N PHE A 38 13.49 -13.74 9.63
CA PHE A 38 13.74 -13.10 10.92
C PHE A 38 14.53 -14.04 11.82
N PRO A 39 15.67 -13.61 12.42
CA PRO A 39 16.45 -14.45 13.30
C PRO A 39 15.71 -14.72 14.61
N ILE A 40 15.62 -15.99 14.99
CA ILE A 40 15.17 -16.43 16.32
C ILE A 40 16.37 -16.41 17.24
N ARG A 41 16.34 -15.56 18.27
CA ARG A 41 17.41 -15.44 19.25
C ARG A 41 17.02 -16.13 20.57
N SER A 42 17.94 -16.85 21.19
CA SER A 42 17.71 -17.54 22.45
C SER A 42 18.91 -17.43 23.40
N GLY A 43 18.61 -17.62 24.69
CA GLY A 43 19.59 -17.57 25.77
C GLY A 43 20.02 -16.15 26.16
N PHE A 44 20.81 -16.07 27.26
CA PHE A 44 21.30 -14.82 27.83
C PHE A 44 22.16 -14.01 26.84
N PHE A 45 22.90 -14.69 25.96
CA PHE A 45 23.76 -14.06 24.94
C PHE A 45 23.04 -13.80 23.62
N GLN A 46 21.70 -13.90 23.54
CA GLN A 46 20.92 -13.60 22.33
C GLN A 46 21.48 -14.28 21.05
N ARG A 47 21.96 -15.53 21.16
CA ARG A 47 22.50 -16.28 20.02
C ARG A 47 21.36 -16.66 19.05
N VAL A 48 21.65 -16.54 17.74
CA VAL A 48 20.72 -16.99 16.69
C VAL A 48 20.65 -18.51 16.69
N VAL A 49 19.47 -19.05 16.97
CA VAL A 49 19.23 -20.50 17.03
C VAL A 49 18.39 -21.00 15.83
N GLY A 50 17.85 -20.10 15.03
CA GLY A 50 17.07 -20.41 13.84
C GLY A 50 16.54 -19.14 13.15
N HIS A 51 15.72 -19.34 12.12
CA HIS A 51 15.09 -18.23 11.39
C HIS A 51 13.61 -18.53 11.13
N THR A 52 12.75 -17.55 11.36
CA THR A 52 11.37 -17.59 10.88
C THR A 52 11.36 -17.10 9.43
N LYS A 53 11.00 -17.97 8.50
CA LYS A 53 10.91 -17.67 7.07
C LYS A 53 9.54 -17.07 6.76
N ALA A 54 9.38 -15.78 7.03
CA ALA A 54 8.11 -15.09 6.83
C ALA A 54 7.77 -14.92 5.34
N VAL A 55 8.80 -14.74 4.48
CA VAL A 55 8.72 -14.73 3.02
C VAL A 55 9.86 -15.59 2.53
N ASP A 56 9.60 -16.59 1.66
CA ASP A 56 10.58 -17.58 1.24
C ASP A 56 10.50 -17.88 -0.27
N GLY A 57 10.98 -16.92 -1.08
CA GLY A 57 11.09 -17.08 -2.52
C GLY A 57 9.85 -16.59 -3.30
N VAL A 58 9.23 -15.51 -2.85
CA VAL A 58 8.06 -14.92 -3.51
C VAL A 58 8.46 -14.17 -4.79
N SER A 59 7.71 -14.42 -5.88
CA SER A 59 7.90 -13.74 -7.17
C SER A 59 6.57 -13.35 -7.77
N PHE A 60 6.42 -12.09 -8.19
CA PHE A 60 5.26 -11.57 -8.90
C PHE A 60 5.58 -10.21 -9.53
N PHE A 61 4.64 -9.67 -10.29
CA PHE A 61 4.76 -8.35 -10.90
C PHE A 61 3.44 -7.57 -10.82
N LEU A 62 3.53 -6.24 -10.88
CA LEU A 62 2.42 -5.32 -11.05
C LEU A 62 2.60 -4.51 -12.34
N ARG A 63 1.52 -4.35 -13.09
CA ARG A 63 1.45 -3.40 -14.22
C ARG A 63 1.06 -2.02 -13.71
N GLU A 64 1.31 -0.99 -14.50
CA GLU A 64 0.78 0.34 -14.19
C GLU A 64 -0.74 0.34 -14.17
N GLN A 65 -1.33 1.10 -13.24
CA GLN A 65 -2.78 1.24 -13.03
C GLN A 65 -3.51 -0.07 -12.66
N GLU A 66 -2.76 -1.12 -12.33
CA GLU A 66 -3.31 -2.41 -11.88
C GLU A 66 -3.46 -2.46 -10.36
N VAL A 67 -4.51 -3.14 -9.90
CA VAL A 67 -4.64 -3.56 -8.51
C VAL A 67 -4.40 -5.07 -8.43
N LEU A 68 -3.26 -5.47 -7.85
CA LEU A 68 -2.97 -6.86 -7.54
C LEU A 68 -3.37 -7.16 -6.09
N GLY A 69 -4.31 -8.09 -5.91
CA GLY A 69 -4.67 -8.63 -4.59
C GLY A 69 -3.64 -9.66 -4.12
N LEU A 70 -3.09 -9.50 -2.92
CA LEU A 70 -2.29 -10.52 -2.24
C LEU A 70 -3.11 -11.08 -1.08
N VAL A 71 -3.62 -12.29 -1.25
CA VAL A 71 -4.51 -12.95 -0.29
C VAL A 71 -3.86 -14.17 0.35
N GLY A 72 -4.39 -14.61 1.49
CA GLY A 72 -3.94 -15.80 2.20
C GLY A 72 -4.28 -15.72 3.68
N GLU A 73 -4.03 -16.79 4.43
CA GLU A 73 -4.31 -16.87 5.86
C GLU A 73 -3.53 -15.83 6.67
N SER A 74 -4.06 -15.51 7.86
CA SER A 74 -3.34 -14.63 8.81
C SER A 74 -1.97 -15.24 9.15
N GLY A 75 -0.92 -14.41 9.16
CA GLY A 75 0.44 -14.86 9.45
C GLY A 75 1.19 -15.54 8.29
N CYS A 76 0.60 -15.71 7.10
CA CYS A 76 1.29 -16.35 5.97
C CYS A 76 2.40 -15.50 5.32
N GLY A 77 2.58 -14.22 5.72
CA GLY A 77 3.68 -13.36 5.25
C GLY A 77 3.27 -12.16 4.39
N LYS A 78 1.99 -11.91 4.13
CA LYS A 78 1.48 -10.82 3.27
C LYS A 78 2.00 -9.43 3.66
N THR A 79 1.74 -9.03 4.91
CA THR A 79 2.22 -7.75 5.48
C THR A 79 3.74 -7.65 5.41
N THR A 80 4.46 -8.75 5.69
CA THR A 80 5.91 -8.79 5.60
C THR A 80 6.37 -8.58 4.16
N THR A 81 5.71 -9.18 3.19
CA THR A 81 5.99 -8.99 1.75
C THR A 81 5.82 -7.51 1.35
N GLY A 82 4.69 -6.90 1.70
CA GLY A 82 4.44 -5.47 1.42
C GLY A 82 5.48 -4.54 2.05
N ARG A 83 5.85 -4.79 3.31
CA ARG A 83 6.87 -4.00 4.03
C ARG A 83 8.27 -4.20 3.45
N SER A 84 8.62 -5.39 3.00
CA SER A 84 9.90 -5.68 2.36
C SER A 84 10.01 -5.01 0.99
N ILE A 85 8.93 -4.97 0.20
CA ILE A 85 8.89 -4.24 -1.08
C ILE A 85 9.16 -2.75 -0.90
N LEU A 86 8.59 -2.13 0.14
CA LEU A 86 8.82 -0.72 0.47
C LEU A 86 10.11 -0.46 1.26
N ARG A 87 10.92 -1.51 1.49
CA ARG A 87 12.12 -1.45 2.35
C ARG A 87 11.87 -0.80 3.71
N LEU A 88 10.73 -1.13 4.33
CA LEU A 88 10.51 -0.93 5.76
C LEU A 88 11.19 -2.04 6.58
N TYR A 89 11.33 -3.23 5.96
CA TYR A 89 12.28 -4.28 6.34
C TYR A 89 13.29 -4.45 5.22
N ASP A 90 14.57 -4.50 5.53
CA ASP A 90 15.59 -4.82 4.55
C ASP A 90 15.48 -6.31 4.20
N PRO A 91 15.19 -6.68 2.94
CA PRO A 91 15.06 -8.07 2.53
C PRO A 91 16.32 -8.88 2.81
N THR A 92 16.14 -10.16 3.18
CA THR A 92 17.26 -11.09 3.41
C THR A 92 17.92 -11.48 2.09
N ASP A 93 17.12 -11.63 1.02
CA ASP A 93 17.59 -12.02 -0.32
C ASP A 93 16.50 -11.72 -1.36
N GLY A 94 16.84 -11.80 -2.65
CA GLY A 94 15.95 -11.55 -3.78
C GLY A 94 16.11 -10.16 -4.39
N GLU A 95 15.25 -9.83 -5.33
CA GLU A 95 15.28 -8.57 -6.07
C GLU A 95 13.89 -7.94 -6.08
N VAL A 96 13.85 -6.60 -5.99
CA VAL A 96 12.64 -5.80 -6.15
C VAL A 96 12.91 -4.67 -7.10
N TRP A 97 12.51 -4.85 -8.35
CA TRP A 97 12.68 -3.89 -9.42
C TRP A 97 11.49 -2.92 -9.48
N TYR A 98 11.77 -1.65 -9.38
CA TYR A 98 10.79 -0.56 -9.49
C TYR A 98 11.12 0.32 -10.69
N ARG A 99 10.09 0.69 -11.48
CA ARG A 99 10.19 1.61 -12.60
C ARG A 99 9.77 3.01 -12.16
N LYS A 100 10.75 3.92 -12.07
CA LYS A 100 10.55 5.34 -11.73
C LYS A 100 9.68 6.05 -12.78
N ALA A 101 9.21 7.26 -12.43
CA ALA A 101 8.46 8.11 -13.34
C ALA A 101 9.23 8.48 -14.64
N ASN A 102 10.55 8.51 -14.60
CA ASN A 102 11.42 8.76 -15.75
C ASN A 102 11.67 7.52 -16.64
N GLY A 103 11.05 6.37 -16.32
CA GLY A 103 11.21 5.10 -17.03
C GLY A 103 12.42 4.25 -16.57
N GLU A 104 13.32 4.79 -15.74
CA GLU A 104 14.47 4.07 -15.22
C GLU A 104 14.03 2.95 -14.26
N ARG A 105 14.59 1.75 -14.44
CA ARG A 105 14.38 0.61 -13.54
C ARG A 105 15.50 0.53 -12.51
N ILE A 106 15.12 0.37 -11.26
CA ILE A 106 16.06 0.30 -10.14
C ILE A 106 15.72 -0.89 -9.23
N ASP A 107 16.74 -1.65 -8.83
CA ASP A 107 16.57 -2.69 -7.80
C ASP A 107 16.65 -2.04 -6.42
N ILE A 108 15.50 -1.85 -5.78
CA ILE A 108 15.40 -1.17 -4.48
C ILE A 108 16.03 -1.97 -3.33
N VAL A 109 16.34 -3.24 -3.50
CA VAL A 109 17.06 -4.03 -2.49
C VAL A 109 18.54 -3.59 -2.42
N LYS A 110 19.13 -3.21 -3.57
CA LYS A 110 20.56 -2.91 -3.71
C LYS A 110 20.95 -1.45 -3.48
N ILE A 111 19.97 -0.53 -3.55
CA ILE A 111 20.26 0.92 -3.38
C ILE A 111 20.53 1.29 -1.93
N THR A 112 21.20 2.42 -1.74
CA THR A 112 21.46 3.00 -0.42
C THR A 112 20.19 3.62 0.18
N SER A 113 20.21 3.87 1.50
CA SER A 113 19.09 4.57 2.17
C SER A 113 18.87 5.99 1.65
N ASN A 114 19.91 6.65 1.13
CA ASN A 114 19.79 7.98 0.54
C ASN A 114 19.09 7.95 -0.82
N GLU A 115 19.37 6.95 -1.64
CA GLU A 115 18.71 6.72 -2.93
C GLU A 115 17.25 6.28 -2.75
N MET A 116 16.93 5.62 -1.63
CA MET A 116 15.56 5.24 -1.30
C MET A 116 14.67 6.45 -0.92
N LYS A 117 15.23 7.54 -0.37
CA LYS A 117 14.45 8.72 0.07
C LYS A 117 13.55 9.31 -1.01
N PRO A 118 14.00 9.60 -2.24
CA PRO A 118 13.13 10.10 -3.31
C PRO A 118 12.05 9.08 -3.69
N LEU A 119 12.33 7.78 -3.70
CA LEU A 119 11.37 6.73 -4.05
C LEU A 119 10.22 6.65 -3.04
N ARG A 120 10.44 7.00 -1.77
CA ARG A 120 9.39 7.09 -0.75
C ARG A 120 8.32 8.14 -1.05
N ARG A 121 8.51 9.01 -2.03
CA ARG A 121 7.45 9.90 -2.55
C ARG A 121 6.53 9.14 -3.50
N GLU A 122 7.10 8.26 -4.32
CA GLU A 122 6.40 7.52 -5.37
C GLU A 122 5.75 6.24 -4.84
N MET A 123 6.30 5.67 -3.77
CA MET A 123 5.87 4.40 -3.17
C MET A 123 5.41 4.62 -1.74
N ARG A 124 4.15 4.35 -1.44
CA ARG A 124 3.53 4.63 -0.13
C ARG A 124 2.82 3.41 0.43
N MET A 125 2.51 3.45 1.74
CA MET A 125 1.78 2.40 2.42
C MET A 125 0.54 2.95 3.12
N ILE A 126 -0.57 2.23 2.99
CA ILE A 126 -1.74 2.35 3.86
C ILE A 126 -1.62 1.22 4.87
N PHE A 127 -1.61 1.56 6.17
CA PHE A 127 -1.43 0.59 7.24
C PHE A 127 -2.76 0.00 7.69
N GLN A 128 -2.71 -1.24 8.18
CA GLN A 128 -3.85 -2.04 8.63
C GLN A 128 -4.65 -1.37 9.74
N ASP A 129 -3.98 -0.78 10.73
CA ASP A 129 -4.63 -0.15 11.88
C ASP A 129 -4.60 1.38 11.77
N PRO A 130 -5.76 2.03 11.49
CA PRO A 130 -5.84 3.47 11.44
C PRO A 130 -5.62 4.15 12.81
N PHE A 131 -5.79 3.41 13.92
CA PHE A 131 -5.62 3.97 15.27
C PHE A 131 -4.13 4.11 15.62
N SER A 132 -3.33 3.07 15.37
CA SER A 132 -1.89 3.11 15.67
C SER A 132 -1.08 3.88 14.61
N SER A 133 -1.63 4.03 13.40
CA SER A 133 -0.93 4.70 12.30
C SER A 133 -0.94 6.23 12.36
N LEU A 134 -1.84 6.83 13.16
CA LEU A 134 -1.97 8.27 13.33
C LEU A 134 -1.45 8.68 14.70
N ASN A 135 -0.53 9.66 14.74
CA ASN A 135 -0.06 10.21 16.01
C ASN A 135 -1.19 10.99 16.71
N PRO A 136 -1.68 10.54 17.90
CA PRO A 136 -2.83 11.15 18.56
C PRO A 136 -2.58 12.57 19.07
N ARG A 137 -1.31 13.01 19.12
CA ARG A 137 -0.90 14.36 19.56
C ARG A 137 -0.80 15.36 18.42
N MET A 138 -0.96 14.93 17.18
CA MET A 138 -0.94 15.79 15.99
C MET A 138 -2.35 16.10 15.53
N THR A 139 -2.55 17.30 14.99
CA THR A 139 -3.80 17.66 14.32
C THR A 139 -3.92 16.94 12.97
N VAL A 140 -5.14 16.82 12.42
CA VAL A 140 -5.37 16.26 11.08
C VAL A 140 -4.56 17.02 10.02
N ARG A 141 -4.49 18.37 10.14
CA ARG A 141 -3.63 19.21 9.29
C ARG A 141 -2.17 18.75 9.31
N ASP A 142 -1.64 18.51 10.50
CA ASP A 142 -0.23 18.16 10.66
C ASP A 142 0.04 16.73 10.16
N ILE A 143 -0.88 15.80 10.41
CA ILE A 143 -0.79 14.40 9.93
C ILE A 143 -0.78 14.32 8.41
N ILE A 144 -1.72 14.99 7.74
CA ILE A 144 -1.81 14.99 6.27
C ILE A 144 -0.68 15.83 5.66
N GLY A 145 -0.30 16.92 6.33
CA GLY A 145 0.72 17.87 5.87
C GLY A 145 2.16 17.40 6.10
N GLU A 146 2.40 16.50 7.06
CA GLU A 146 3.75 16.04 7.42
C GLU A 146 4.58 15.57 6.23
N PRO A 147 4.08 14.69 5.32
CA PRO A 147 4.84 14.28 4.15
C PRO A 147 5.17 15.46 3.22
N LEU A 148 4.26 16.42 3.07
CA LEU A 148 4.48 17.62 2.24
C LEU A 148 5.61 18.49 2.80
N ILE A 149 5.70 18.60 4.12
CA ILE A 149 6.74 19.36 4.83
C ILE A 149 8.09 18.63 4.71
N ILE A 150 8.13 17.32 5.04
CA ILE A 150 9.36 16.51 5.04
C ILE A 150 10.00 16.50 3.64
N HIS A 151 9.18 16.37 2.60
CA HIS A 151 9.65 16.37 1.22
C HIS A 151 9.74 17.78 0.60
N LYS A 152 9.55 18.84 1.40
CA LYS A 152 9.65 20.25 0.98
C LYS A 152 8.75 20.61 -0.21
N VAL A 153 7.55 20.02 -0.27
CA VAL A 153 6.57 20.22 -1.37
C VAL A 153 5.72 21.44 -1.13
N ALA A 154 5.31 21.71 0.12
CA ALA A 154 4.48 22.86 0.49
C ALA A 154 4.76 23.33 1.92
N LYS A 155 4.48 24.61 2.20
CA LYS A 155 4.59 25.25 3.51
C LYS A 155 3.58 26.40 3.66
N GLY A 156 3.33 26.81 4.92
CA GLY A 156 2.46 27.96 5.19
C GLY A 156 1.05 27.79 4.63
N ARG A 157 0.53 28.81 3.97
CA ARG A 157 -0.83 28.82 3.39
C ARG A 157 -1.01 27.76 2.31
N GLU A 158 -0.02 27.57 1.43
CA GLU A 158 -0.07 26.51 0.40
C GLU A 158 -0.27 25.12 1.01
N LEU A 159 0.38 24.85 2.16
CA LEU A 159 0.18 23.60 2.89
C LEU A 159 -1.28 23.43 3.34
N GLU A 160 -1.88 24.49 3.89
CA GLU A 160 -3.28 24.46 4.35
C GLU A 160 -4.25 24.25 3.19
N ASP A 161 -4.05 24.94 2.08
CA ASP A 161 -4.88 24.78 0.87
C ASP A 161 -4.80 23.35 0.30
N ARG A 162 -3.59 22.75 0.25
CA ARG A 162 -3.40 21.36 -0.18
C ARG A 162 -4.02 20.35 0.79
N VAL A 163 -3.88 20.56 2.10
CA VAL A 163 -4.49 19.70 3.10
C VAL A 163 -6.01 19.78 3.02
N ALA A 164 -6.59 20.98 2.85
CA ALA A 164 -8.02 21.18 2.68
C ALA A 164 -8.55 20.41 1.46
N LYS A 165 -7.83 20.49 0.32
CA LYS A 165 -8.17 19.76 -0.89
C LYS A 165 -8.12 18.24 -0.64
N LEU A 166 -7.03 17.72 -0.09
CA LEU A 166 -6.89 16.29 0.22
C LEU A 166 -7.97 15.76 1.16
N MET A 167 -8.39 16.57 2.15
CA MET A 167 -9.51 16.23 3.01
C MET A 167 -10.81 16.12 2.22
N SER A 168 -11.10 17.07 1.32
CA SER A 168 -12.26 17.03 0.44
C SER A 168 -12.24 15.83 -0.48
N ASP A 169 -11.09 15.52 -1.09
CA ASP A 169 -10.90 14.39 -2.01
C ASP A 169 -11.21 13.03 -1.35
N VAL A 170 -11.02 12.91 -0.02
CA VAL A 170 -11.40 11.72 0.74
C VAL A 170 -12.74 11.83 1.47
N GLY A 171 -13.56 12.85 1.14
CA GLY A 171 -14.90 13.06 1.72
C GLY A 171 -14.88 13.49 3.18
N LEU A 172 -13.84 14.20 3.62
CA LEU A 172 -13.76 14.82 4.95
C LEU A 172 -13.99 16.34 4.84
N ASN A 173 -14.68 16.93 5.83
CA ASN A 173 -14.87 18.37 5.87
C ASN A 173 -13.56 19.09 6.25
N PRO A 174 -13.02 19.99 5.39
CA PRO A 174 -11.79 20.74 5.68
C PRO A 174 -11.84 21.60 6.94
N ALA A 175 -13.01 22.01 7.40
CA ALA A 175 -13.17 22.76 8.66
C ALA A 175 -12.65 21.97 9.88
N TYR A 176 -12.51 20.65 9.77
CA TYR A 176 -12.04 19.78 10.84
C TYR A 176 -10.51 19.58 10.85
N MET A 177 -9.75 20.27 10.00
CA MET A 177 -8.30 20.09 9.90
C MET A 177 -7.54 20.37 11.21
N ARG A 178 -8.09 21.16 12.12
CA ARG A 178 -7.50 21.47 13.44
C ARG A 178 -7.87 20.47 14.55
N ARG A 179 -8.74 19.49 14.24
CA ARG A 179 -9.11 18.45 15.20
C ARG A 179 -8.04 17.38 15.31
N TYR A 180 -8.13 16.60 16.37
CA TYR A 180 -7.24 15.47 16.65
C TYR A 180 -7.88 14.13 16.21
N PRO A 181 -7.08 13.09 15.94
CA PRO A 181 -7.61 11.80 15.49
C PRO A 181 -8.68 11.18 16.39
N HIS A 182 -8.59 11.36 17.71
CA HIS A 182 -9.55 10.81 18.66
C HIS A 182 -10.96 11.40 18.54
N GLU A 183 -11.13 12.54 17.86
CA GLU A 183 -12.42 13.19 17.60
C GLU A 183 -13.15 12.64 16.35
N PHE A 184 -12.55 11.63 15.67
CA PHE A 184 -13.07 11.04 14.42
C PHE A 184 -13.45 9.57 14.60
N SER A 185 -14.43 9.10 13.83
CA SER A 185 -14.78 7.68 13.75
C SER A 185 -13.66 6.85 13.10
N GLY A 186 -13.72 5.51 13.24
CA GLY A 186 -12.76 4.60 12.62
C GLY A 186 -12.62 4.82 11.11
N GLY A 187 -13.74 4.88 10.38
CA GLY A 187 -13.75 5.14 8.94
C GLY A 187 -13.20 6.52 8.56
N GLN A 188 -13.49 7.56 9.37
CA GLN A 188 -12.91 8.90 9.16
C GLN A 188 -11.39 8.90 9.39
N ARG A 189 -10.88 8.17 10.39
CA ARG A 189 -9.42 8.01 10.62
C ARG A 189 -8.77 7.28 9.45
N GLN A 190 -9.42 6.28 8.88
CA GLN A 190 -8.92 5.60 7.69
C GLN A 190 -8.83 6.58 6.50
N ARG A 191 -9.81 7.44 6.31
CA ARG A 191 -9.79 8.50 5.29
C ARG A 191 -8.68 9.53 5.54
N ILE A 192 -8.37 9.87 6.79
CA ILE A 192 -7.21 10.70 7.14
C ILE A 192 -5.90 10.01 6.74
N GLY A 193 -5.75 8.72 7.04
CA GLY A 193 -4.61 7.91 6.63
C GLY A 193 -4.44 7.83 5.11
N LEU A 194 -5.57 7.72 4.40
CA LEU A 194 -5.61 7.75 2.93
C LEU A 194 -5.17 9.12 2.39
N ALA A 195 -5.72 10.22 2.90
CA ALA A 195 -5.31 11.58 2.50
C ALA A 195 -3.81 11.82 2.73
N ARG A 196 -3.26 11.36 3.88
CA ARG A 196 -1.82 11.40 4.16
C ARG A 196 -1.01 10.61 3.14
N THR A 197 -1.48 9.44 2.74
CA THR A 197 -0.81 8.60 1.74
C THR A 197 -0.80 9.27 0.37
N LEU A 198 -1.91 9.85 -0.04
CA LEU A 198 -2.09 10.53 -1.33
C LEU A 198 -1.37 11.88 -1.44
N SER A 199 -0.96 12.48 -0.30
CA SER A 199 -0.42 13.84 -0.25
C SER A 199 0.78 14.10 -1.19
N LEU A 200 1.53 13.06 -1.55
CA LEU A 200 2.70 13.14 -2.43
C LEU A 200 2.44 12.62 -3.85
N ASN A 201 1.17 12.37 -4.22
CA ASN A 201 0.78 11.79 -5.52
C ASN A 201 1.60 10.53 -5.84
N PRO A 202 1.51 9.46 -5.03
CA PRO A 202 2.27 8.24 -5.23
C PRO A 202 1.84 7.54 -6.52
N ARG A 203 2.76 6.80 -7.15
CA ARG A 203 2.47 5.91 -8.29
C ARG A 203 2.16 4.49 -7.87
N LEU A 204 2.69 4.06 -6.70
CA LEU A 204 2.49 2.73 -6.14
C LEU A 204 2.05 2.85 -4.68
N ILE A 205 0.94 2.20 -4.35
CA ILE A 205 0.46 2.06 -2.98
C ILE A 205 0.45 0.59 -2.58
N VAL A 206 1.05 0.27 -1.43
CA VAL A 206 0.83 -1.00 -0.74
C VAL A 206 -0.23 -0.77 0.32
N ALA A 207 -1.43 -1.33 0.11
CA ALA A 207 -2.55 -1.23 1.04
C ALA A 207 -2.59 -2.51 1.89
N ASP A 208 -2.14 -2.41 3.15
CA ASP A 208 -2.06 -3.54 4.08
C ASP A 208 -3.35 -3.64 4.88
N GLU A 209 -4.26 -4.51 4.48
CA GLU A 209 -5.57 -4.74 5.08
C GLU A 209 -6.35 -3.42 5.39
N PRO A 210 -6.53 -2.51 4.43
CA PRO A 210 -6.94 -1.13 4.69
C PRO A 210 -8.36 -0.97 5.26
N VAL A 211 -9.15 -2.03 5.27
CA VAL A 211 -10.55 -2.01 5.74
C VAL A 211 -10.86 -3.05 6.83
N SER A 212 -9.90 -3.90 7.21
CA SER A 212 -10.13 -5.05 8.10
C SER A 212 -10.62 -4.68 9.51
N ALA A 213 -10.30 -3.48 9.99
CA ALA A 213 -10.68 -2.98 11.31
C ALA A 213 -12.00 -2.16 11.30
N LEU A 214 -12.75 -2.17 10.19
CA LEU A 214 -13.96 -1.36 10.02
C LEU A 214 -15.21 -2.23 9.92
N ASP A 215 -16.36 -1.68 10.28
CA ASP A 215 -17.66 -2.31 10.09
C ASP A 215 -17.97 -2.47 8.59
N VAL A 216 -18.71 -3.51 8.21
CA VAL A 216 -19.00 -3.88 6.81
C VAL A 216 -19.53 -2.71 5.97
N SER A 217 -20.44 -1.89 6.52
CA SER A 217 -20.99 -0.74 5.82
C SER A 217 -19.95 0.36 5.55
N ILE A 218 -19.02 0.55 6.47
CA ILE A 218 -17.92 1.51 6.34
C ILE A 218 -16.82 0.96 5.42
N GLN A 219 -16.56 -0.36 5.46
CA GLN A 219 -15.66 -1.03 4.51
C GLN A 219 -16.06 -0.74 3.06
N ALA A 220 -17.35 -0.94 2.72
CA ALA A 220 -17.84 -0.69 1.36
C ALA A 220 -17.62 0.78 0.93
N GLN A 221 -17.85 1.74 1.82
CA GLN A 221 -17.64 3.17 1.53
C GLN A 221 -16.14 3.48 1.29
N VAL A 222 -15.23 2.89 2.06
CA VAL A 222 -13.79 3.11 1.90
C VAL A 222 -13.27 2.42 0.63
N LEU A 223 -13.78 1.23 0.29
CA LEU A 223 -13.43 0.52 -0.94
C LEU A 223 -13.89 1.29 -2.19
N ASN A 224 -15.11 1.80 -2.20
CA ASN A 224 -15.60 2.63 -3.30
C ASN A 224 -14.75 3.90 -3.46
N LEU A 225 -14.41 4.57 -2.36
CA LEU A 225 -13.53 5.73 -2.38
C LEU A 225 -12.13 5.37 -2.93
N LEU A 226 -11.56 4.23 -2.53
CA LEU A 226 -10.27 3.76 -3.06
C LEU A 226 -10.35 3.49 -4.57
N GLN A 227 -11.46 2.92 -5.05
CA GLN A 227 -11.69 2.66 -6.47
C GLN A 227 -11.81 3.99 -7.25
N GLU A 228 -12.58 4.95 -6.77
CA GLU A 228 -12.73 6.28 -7.37
C GLU A 228 -11.37 6.98 -7.49
N ILE A 229 -10.61 7.02 -6.41
CA ILE A 229 -9.27 7.64 -6.39
C ILE A 229 -8.29 6.88 -7.31
N LYS A 230 -8.34 5.55 -7.36
CA LYS A 230 -7.53 4.73 -8.27
C LYS A 230 -7.81 5.11 -9.72
N ASP A 231 -9.07 5.24 -10.09
CA ASP A 231 -9.47 5.54 -11.46
C ASP A 231 -9.15 7.01 -11.83
N GLU A 232 -9.34 7.97 -10.91
CA GLU A 232 -8.99 9.39 -11.14
C GLU A 232 -7.49 9.64 -11.27
N LEU A 233 -6.68 9.00 -10.42
CA LEU A 233 -5.24 9.28 -10.34
C LEU A 233 -4.39 8.26 -11.13
N GLY A 234 -5.00 7.22 -11.71
CA GLY A 234 -4.26 6.16 -12.39
C GLY A 234 -3.32 5.39 -11.44
N LEU A 235 -3.76 5.12 -10.19
CA LEU A 235 -2.91 4.51 -9.17
C LEU A 235 -2.68 3.02 -9.45
N THR A 236 -1.45 2.57 -9.18
CA THR A 236 -1.12 1.16 -9.08
C THR A 236 -1.16 0.73 -7.62
N MET A 237 -1.72 -0.44 -7.32
CA MET A 237 -1.89 -0.87 -5.94
C MET A 237 -1.56 -2.35 -5.74
N LEU A 238 -0.76 -2.66 -4.71
CA LEU A 238 -0.70 -3.99 -4.11
C LEU A 238 -1.67 -4.00 -2.92
N PHE A 239 -2.79 -4.71 -3.08
CA PHE A 239 -3.86 -4.75 -2.09
C PHE A 239 -3.78 -6.05 -1.28
N ILE A 240 -3.40 -5.94 0.00
CA ILE A 240 -3.29 -7.08 0.91
C ILE A 240 -4.61 -7.23 1.65
N ALA A 241 -5.19 -8.43 1.60
CA ALA A 241 -6.40 -8.78 2.34
C ALA A 241 -6.41 -10.25 2.75
N HIS A 242 -7.28 -10.58 3.70
CA HIS A 242 -7.60 -11.95 4.08
C HIS A 242 -9.03 -12.35 3.65
N ASP A 243 -9.87 -11.39 3.26
CA ASP A 243 -11.23 -11.61 2.80
C ASP A 243 -11.29 -11.52 1.26
N LEU A 244 -11.76 -12.61 0.63
CA LEU A 244 -11.89 -12.72 -0.82
C LEU A 244 -12.99 -11.81 -1.37
N SER A 245 -14.06 -11.55 -0.63
CA SER A 245 -15.14 -10.67 -1.07
C SER A 245 -14.67 -9.23 -1.28
N VAL A 246 -13.75 -8.76 -0.43
CA VAL A 246 -13.11 -7.45 -0.56
C VAL A 246 -12.24 -7.41 -1.82
N VAL A 247 -11.50 -8.48 -2.08
CA VAL A 247 -10.55 -8.55 -3.20
C VAL A 247 -11.27 -8.62 -4.54
N GLU A 248 -12.36 -9.38 -4.65
CA GLU A 248 -13.21 -9.45 -5.86
C GLU A 248 -13.76 -8.08 -6.27
N HIS A 249 -13.99 -7.20 -5.30
CA HIS A 249 -14.55 -5.88 -5.56
C HIS A 249 -13.54 -4.90 -6.18
N ILE A 250 -12.26 -4.96 -5.79
CA ILE A 250 -11.27 -3.92 -6.13
C ILE A 250 -10.12 -4.42 -7.01
N CYS A 251 -9.77 -5.71 -6.96
CA CYS A 251 -8.56 -6.23 -7.61
C CYS A 251 -8.80 -6.68 -9.06
N ASP A 252 -7.82 -6.41 -9.92
CA ASP A 252 -7.79 -6.87 -11.30
C ASP A 252 -7.24 -8.30 -11.42
N ARG A 253 -6.28 -8.65 -10.53
CA ARG A 253 -5.64 -9.98 -10.40
C ARG A 253 -5.42 -10.34 -8.95
N ILE A 254 -5.30 -11.63 -8.67
CA ILE A 254 -5.09 -12.16 -7.31
C ILE A 254 -3.86 -13.08 -7.31
N ALA A 255 -2.99 -12.87 -6.32
CA ALA A 255 -1.92 -13.79 -5.93
C ALA A 255 -2.26 -14.40 -4.56
N VAL A 256 -2.21 -15.72 -4.46
CA VAL A 256 -2.52 -16.44 -3.22
C VAL A 256 -1.23 -16.80 -2.51
N MET A 257 -1.08 -16.35 -1.27
CA MET A 257 0.10 -16.59 -0.46
C MET A 257 -0.18 -17.62 0.64
N TYR A 258 0.66 -18.64 0.73
CA TYR A 258 0.58 -19.67 1.74
C TYR A 258 1.98 -19.97 2.32
N VAL A 259 2.13 -19.88 3.63
CA VAL A 259 3.38 -20.16 4.38
C VAL A 259 4.63 -19.56 3.70
N GLY A 260 4.58 -18.26 3.44
CA GLY A 260 5.71 -17.50 2.87
C GLY A 260 5.95 -17.67 1.38
N LYS A 261 5.05 -18.31 0.63
CA LYS A 261 5.15 -18.57 -0.81
C LYS A 261 3.87 -18.17 -1.56
N ILE A 262 3.98 -17.86 -2.84
CA ILE A 262 2.87 -17.66 -3.78
C ILE A 262 2.78 -18.89 -4.67
#